data_c6333b4683dd756d5db28a83f5129433
#
_entry.id   c6333b4683dd756d5db28a83f5129433
#
_cell.length_a   1.000
_cell.length_b   1.000
_cell.length_c   1.000
_cell.angle_alpha   90.00
_cell.angle_beta   90.00
_cell.angle_gamma   90.00
#
_symmetry.space_group_name_H-M   'P 1'
#
loop_
_entity.id
_entity.type
_entity.pdbx_description
1 polymer ?
#
loop_
_entity_poly.entity_id
_entity_poly.type
_entity_poly.pdbx_seq_one_letter_code
_entity_poly.pdbx_strand_id
1 'polypeptide(L)'
;MLRPGGLLLDGDHFALDAKESPVLARLDRELRLREDKRRFPGGHPENWHDWWDAATADPVLAGHVAERARRRVEAGHHESESTLLATHVEALRAAGFAEVGTLWQRGDNRLLCGVMPGETA
;
A
#
# COMPACT_ATOMS: atom_id res chain seq x y z
N MET A 1 -14.22 14.46 -0.29
CA MET A 1 -14.47 14.12 1.12
C MET A 1 -15.49 12.98 1.16
N LEU A 2 -15.26 11.95 1.97
CA LEU A 2 -16.23 10.84 2.13
C LEU A 2 -17.44 11.33 2.94
N ARG A 3 -18.62 10.74 2.64
CA ARG A 3 -19.85 10.99 3.39
C ARG A 3 -19.79 10.34 4.77
N PRO A 4 -20.62 10.76 5.75
CA PRO A 4 -20.85 9.99 6.96
C PRO A 4 -21.20 8.53 6.64
N GLY A 5 -20.62 7.57 7.34
CA GLY A 5 -20.73 6.14 7.04
C GLY A 5 -20.01 5.68 5.77
N GLY A 6 -19.29 6.56 5.07
CA GLY A 6 -18.54 6.21 3.87
C GLY A 6 -17.34 5.31 4.17
N LEU A 7 -16.97 4.48 3.20
CA LEU A 7 -15.86 3.54 3.30
C LEU A 7 -14.68 3.99 2.44
N LEU A 8 -13.47 3.82 2.98
CA LEU A 8 -12.23 3.80 2.22
C LEU A 8 -11.72 2.36 2.19
N LEU A 9 -11.38 1.88 1.01
CA LEU A 9 -10.77 0.57 0.81
C LEU A 9 -9.40 0.78 0.16
N ASP A 10 -8.37 0.21 0.76
CA ASP A 10 -7.00 0.27 0.28
C ASP A 10 -6.42 -1.15 0.21
N GLY A 11 -6.14 -1.60 -1.02
CA GLY A 11 -5.57 -2.92 -1.29
C GLY A 11 -4.11 -2.79 -1.67
N ASP A 12 -3.19 -3.19 -0.78
CA ASP A 12 -1.76 -3.10 -1.01
C ASP A 12 -0.99 -4.16 -0.18
N HIS A 13 0.31 -4.16 -0.36
CA HIS A 13 1.26 -4.92 0.47
C HIS A 13 1.58 -4.13 1.74
N PHE A 14 0.88 -4.46 2.83
CA PHE A 14 1.11 -3.86 4.13
C PHE A 14 1.91 -4.80 5.02
N ALA A 15 3.16 -4.43 5.33
CA ALA A 15 4.05 -5.22 6.15
C ALA A 15 3.71 -5.11 7.65
N LEU A 16 4.02 -6.15 8.40
CA LEU A 16 4.09 -6.10 9.87
C LEU A 16 5.44 -5.52 10.31
N ASP A 17 5.45 -4.75 11.40
CA ASP A 17 6.69 -4.22 11.95
C ASP A 17 7.55 -5.37 12.55
N ALA A 18 8.72 -5.58 11.97
CA ALA A 18 9.65 -6.60 12.43
C ALA A 18 10.26 -6.31 13.80
N LYS A 19 10.21 -5.06 14.29
CA LYS A 19 10.65 -4.70 15.64
C LYS A 19 9.62 -5.12 16.69
N GLU A 20 8.33 -5.00 16.38
CA GLU A 20 7.24 -5.35 17.29
C GLU A 20 6.89 -6.84 17.18
N SER A 21 6.90 -7.41 15.97
CA SER A 21 6.45 -8.77 15.70
C SER A 21 7.42 -9.50 14.75
N PRO A 22 8.66 -9.80 15.20
CA PRO A 22 9.71 -10.33 14.32
C PRO A 22 9.36 -11.69 13.70
N VAL A 23 8.66 -12.55 14.44
CA VAL A 23 8.28 -13.88 13.97
C VAL A 23 7.16 -13.76 12.93
N LEU A 24 6.12 -12.98 13.21
CA LEU A 24 5.01 -12.77 12.27
C LEU A 24 5.46 -12.07 11.00
N ALA A 25 6.31 -11.05 11.10
CA ALA A 25 6.87 -10.36 9.95
C ALA A 25 7.73 -11.29 9.08
N ARG A 26 8.44 -12.25 9.67
CA ARG A 26 9.16 -13.29 8.94
C ARG A 26 8.21 -14.23 8.23
N LEU A 27 7.17 -14.71 8.90
CA LEU A 27 6.17 -15.62 8.31
C LEU A 27 5.42 -14.94 7.15
N ASP A 28 5.01 -13.69 7.29
CA ASP A 28 4.40 -12.90 6.22
C ASP A 28 5.30 -12.87 4.97
N ARG A 29 6.58 -12.58 5.15
CA ARG A 29 7.56 -12.56 4.06
C ARG A 29 7.76 -13.92 3.41
N GLU A 30 7.82 -14.98 4.20
CA GLU A 30 7.92 -16.34 3.66
C GLU A 30 6.68 -16.74 2.85
N LEU A 31 5.49 -16.37 3.31
CA LEU A 31 4.23 -16.60 2.59
C LEU A 31 4.22 -15.83 1.26
N ARG A 32 4.65 -14.56 1.26
CA ARG A 32 4.80 -13.78 0.03
C ARG A 32 5.75 -14.44 -0.97
N LEU A 33 6.94 -14.83 -0.53
CA LEU A 33 7.91 -15.49 -1.41
C LEU A 33 7.40 -16.81 -2.00
N ARG A 34 6.63 -17.59 -1.24
CA ARG A 34 5.99 -18.81 -1.74
C ARG A 34 4.92 -18.49 -2.77
N GLU A 35 4.11 -17.47 -2.53
CA GLU A 35 3.08 -17.04 -3.48
C GLU A 35 3.71 -16.53 -4.77
N ASP A 36 4.76 -15.72 -4.69
CA ASP A 36 5.49 -15.22 -5.85
C ASP A 36 6.07 -16.37 -6.69
N LYS A 37 6.69 -17.35 -6.04
CA LYS A 37 7.17 -18.55 -6.74
C LYS A 37 6.05 -19.35 -7.41
N ARG A 38 4.88 -19.42 -6.77
CA ARG A 38 3.72 -20.12 -7.34
C ARG A 38 3.16 -19.39 -8.57
N ARG A 39 3.07 -18.06 -8.51
CA ARG A 39 2.53 -17.23 -9.58
C ARG A 39 3.51 -17.05 -10.74
N PHE A 40 4.78 -16.97 -10.43
CA PHE A 40 5.85 -16.67 -11.38
C PHE A 40 6.99 -17.70 -11.25
N PRO A 41 6.77 -18.95 -11.69
CA PRO A 41 7.77 -20.03 -11.53
C PRO A 41 9.09 -19.75 -12.26
N GLY A 42 9.07 -18.90 -13.30
CA GLY A 42 10.24 -18.42 -14.02
C GLY A 42 10.83 -17.09 -13.52
N GLY A 43 10.35 -16.56 -12.39
CA GLY A 43 10.62 -15.22 -11.93
C GLY A 43 9.63 -14.19 -12.48
N HIS A 44 9.62 -13.00 -11.86
CA HIS A 44 8.82 -11.88 -12.38
C HIS A 44 9.33 -11.48 -13.76
N PRO A 45 8.46 -11.33 -14.78
CA PRO A 45 8.86 -10.85 -16.10
C PRO A 45 9.38 -9.41 -16.06
N GLU A 46 8.89 -8.64 -15.12
CA GLU A 46 9.24 -7.23 -14.90
C GLU A 46 9.06 -6.90 -13.43
N ASN A 47 10.03 -6.25 -12.80
CA ASN A 47 9.89 -5.76 -11.44
C ASN A 47 9.37 -4.31 -11.45
N TRP A 48 9.06 -3.76 -10.26
CA TRP A 48 8.50 -2.42 -10.12
C TRP A 48 9.41 -1.31 -10.68
N HIS A 49 10.72 -1.43 -10.54
CA HIS A 49 11.69 -0.45 -11.06
C HIS A 49 11.75 -0.52 -12.58
N ASP A 50 11.86 -1.74 -13.15
CA ASP A 50 11.88 -1.95 -14.60
C ASP A 50 10.61 -1.37 -15.26
N TRP A 51 9.45 -1.53 -14.60
CA TRP A 51 8.18 -0.96 -15.08
C TRP A 51 8.22 0.59 -15.11
N TRP A 52 8.72 1.22 -14.03
CA TRP A 52 8.86 2.68 -13.99
C TRP A 52 9.89 3.20 -14.99
N ASP A 53 11.00 2.50 -15.19
CA ASP A 53 12.01 2.83 -16.19
C ASP A 53 11.42 2.75 -17.60
N ALA A 54 10.65 1.70 -17.90
CA ALA A 54 9.95 1.58 -19.17
C ALA A 54 8.91 2.71 -19.36
N ALA A 55 8.11 3.03 -18.34
CA ALA A 55 7.15 4.12 -18.39
C ALA A 55 7.82 5.50 -18.57
N THR A 56 9.01 5.70 -17.99
CA THR A 56 9.81 6.92 -18.15
C THR A 56 10.40 7.04 -19.56
N ALA A 57 10.76 5.91 -20.17
CA ALA A 57 11.29 5.85 -21.53
C ALA A 57 10.21 5.96 -22.62
N ASP A 58 8.95 5.66 -22.28
CA ASP A 58 7.82 5.72 -23.22
C ASP A 58 7.48 7.18 -23.59
N PRO A 59 7.48 7.56 -24.87
CA PRO A 59 7.25 8.94 -25.31
C PRO A 59 5.86 9.48 -24.96
N VAL A 60 4.86 8.61 -24.75
CA VAL A 60 3.50 9.01 -24.35
C VAL A 60 3.41 9.21 -22.83
N LEU A 61 4.10 8.37 -22.03
CA LEU A 61 4.00 8.36 -20.59
C LEU A 61 5.04 9.26 -19.90
N ALA A 62 6.18 9.53 -20.53
CA ALA A 62 7.30 10.28 -19.94
C ALA A 62 6.87 11.61 -19.30
N GLY A 63 6.02 12.38 -19.98
CA GLY A 63 5.49 13.65 -19.46
C GLY A 63 4.65 13.48 -18.19
N HIS A 64 3.84 12.44 -18.12
CA HIS A 64 3.01 12.14 -16.94
C HIS A 64 3.85 11.63 -15.77
N VAL A 65 4.89 10.84 -16.04
CA VAL A 65 5.83 10.36 -15.02
C VAL A 65 6.60 11.52 -14.41
N ALA A 66 7.09 12.46 -15.24
CA ALA A 66 7.78 13.66 -14.78
C ALA A 66 6.87 14.56 -13.93
N GLU A 67 5.62 14.78 -14.37
CA GLU A 67 4.64 15.55 -13.61
C GLU A 67 4.30 14.91 -12.27
N ARG A 68 4.13 13.57 -12.23
CA ARG A 68 3.92 12.84 -10.99
C ARG A 68 5.10 13.04 -10.02
N ALA A 69 6.33 12.91 -10.52
CA ALA A 69 7.53 13.11 -9.70
C ALA A 69 7.58 14.52 -9.11
N ARG A 70 7.29 15.55 -9.92
CA ARG A 70 7.24 16.95 -9.48
C ARG A 70 6.20 17.15 -8.36
N ARG A 71 4.98 16.65 -8.54
CA ARG A 71 3.90 16.77 -7.53
C ARG A 71 4.24 16.06 -6.23
N ARG A 72 4.93 14.93 -6.28
CA ARG A 72 5.39 14.20 -5.07
C ARG A 72 6.39 15.04 -4.27
N VAL A 73 7.34 15.67 -4.94
CA VAL A 73 8.30 16.58 -4.29
C VAL A 73 7.59 17.77 -3.65
N GLU A 74 6.67 18.43 -4.38
CA GLU A 74 5.89 19.57 -3.89
C GLU A 74 5.01 19.20 -2.68
N ALA A 75 4.47 17.97 -2.65
CA ALA A 75 3.69 17.47 -1.54
C ALA A 75 4.53 16.98 -0.35
N GLY A 76 5.86 17.05 -0.44
CA GLY A 76 6.77 16.57 0.61
C GLY A 76 6.82 15.05 0.77
N HIS A 77 6.36 14.31 -0.24
CA HIS A 77 6.49 12.86 -0.25
C HIS A 77 7.94 12.45 -0.51
N HIS A 78 8.55 11.81 0.46
CA HIS A 78 9.88 11.21 0.34
C HIS A 78 9.76 9.74 -0.09
N GLU A 79 10.82 9.19 -0.68
CA GLU A 79 10.85 7.79 -1.18
C GLU A 79 10.65 6.73 -0.10
N SER A 80 10.75 7.10 1.17
CA SER A 80 10.59 6.21 2.34
C SER A 80 9.17 6.21 2.90
N GLU A 81 8.14 6.20 2.05
CA GLU A 81 6.77 5.98 2.55
C GLU A 81 6.71 4.62 3.25
N SER A 82 6.27 4.63 4.52
CA SER A 82 6.14 3.40 5.28
C SER A 82 5.10 2.49 4.64
N THR A 83 5.48 1.24 4.39
CA THR A 83 4.55 0.18 3.99
C THR A 83 4.00 -0.59 5.20
N LEU A 84 4.25 -0.10 6.42
CA LEU A 84 3.79 -0.75 7.64
C LEU A 84 2.29 -0.60 7.81
N LEU A 85 1.60 -1.70 8.07
CA LEU A 85 0.17 -1.72 8.36
C LEU A 85 -0.20 -0.76 9.49
N ALA A 86 0.56 -0.76 10.58
CA ALA A 86 0.32 0.10 11.73
C ALA A 86 0.32 1.59 11.36
N THR A 87 1.27 2.04 10.56
CA THR A 87 1.35 3.43 10.09
C THR A 87 0.10 3.85 9.32
N HIS A 88 -0.40 2.98 8.43
CA HIS A 88 -1.61 3.27 7.66
C HIS A 88 -2.87 3.29 8.54
N VAL A 89 -2.96 2.35 9.49
CA VAL A 89 -4.06 2.33 10.48
C VAL A 89 -4.08 3.60 11.31
N GLU A 90 -2.92 4.05 11.81
CA GLU A 90 -2.80 5.29 12.58
C GLU A 90 -3.15 6.52 11.75
N ALA A 91 -2.68 6.59 10.50
CA ALA A 91 -2.98 7.69 9.59
C ALA A 91 -4.49 7.80 9.31
N LEU A 92 -5.17 6.67 9.08
CA LEU A 92 -6.63 6.66 8.89
C LEU A 92 -7.38 7.10 10.14
N ARG A 93 -6.97 6.64 11.31
CA ARG A 93 -7.55 7.10 12.59
C ARG A 93 -7.35 8.59 12.81
N ALA A 94 -6.14 9.08 12.54
CA ALA A 94 -5.84 10.51 12.62
C ALA A 94 -6.63 11.36 11.62
N ALA A 95 -6.98 10.77 10.46
CA ALA A 95 -7.84 11.40 9.45
C ALA A 95 -9.35 11.37 9.81
N GLY A 96 -9.72 10.80 10.97
CA GLY A 96 -11.09 10.81 11.48
C GLY A 96 -11.93 9.58 11.15
N PHE A 97 -11.33 8.49 10.65
CA PHE A 97 -12.05 7.22 10.50
C PHE A 97 -12.34 6.60 11.87
N ALA A 98 -13.62 6.28 12.14
CA ALA A 98 -14.08 5.74 13.41
C ALA A 98 -13.65 4.28 13.62
N GLU A 99 -13.68 3.50 12.54
CA GLU A 99 -13.26 2.11 12.53
C GLU A 99 -12.22 1.91 11.44
N VAL A 100 -11.14 1.19 11.76
CA VAL A 100 -10.08 0.85 10.80
C VAL A 100 -9.64 -0.58 11.05
N GLY A 101 -9.65 -1.39 10.00
CA GLY A 101 -9.26 -2.79 10.12
C GLY A 101 -9.02 -3.46 8.77
N THR A 102 -8.43 -4.66 8.81
CA THR A 102 -8.22 -5.49 7.63
C THR A 102 -9.43 -6.36 7.39
N LEU A 103 -10.04 -6.26 6.19
CA LEU A 103 -11.18 -7.09 5.79
C LEU A 103 -10.75 -8.40 5.13
N TRP A 104 -9.62 -8.40 4.43
CA TRP A 104 -9.08 -9.57 3.75
C TRP A 104 -7.56 -9.54 3.80
N GLN A 105 -6.96 -10.73 3.86
CA GLN A 105 -5.51 -10.88 3.93
C GLN A 105 -5.06 -12.18 3.27
N ARG A 106 -3.95 -12.09 2.55
CA ARG A 106 -3.17 -13.24 2.07
C ARG A 106 -1.68 -12.89 2.13
N GLY A 107 -1.00 -13.37 3.18
CA GLY A 107 0.35 -12.89 3.50
C GLY A 107 0.31 -11.40 3.83
N ASP A 108 1.24 -10.64 3.27
CA ASP A 108 1.30 -9.17 3.40
C ASP A 108 0.33 -8.41 2.46
N ASN A 109 -0.31 -9.11 1.51
CA ASN A 109 -1.34 -8.52 0.66
C ASN A 109 -2.64 -8.40 1.47
N ARG A 110 -3.06 -7.18 1.75
CA ARG A 110 -4.19 -6.87 2.63
C ARG A 110 -5.15 -5.89 1.98
N LEU A 111 -6.43 -6.04 2.32
CA LEU A 111 -7.45 -5.04 2.05
C LEU A 111 -7.75 -4.31 3.36
N LEU A 112 -7.19 -3.12 3.52
CA LEU A 112 -7.45 -2.24 4.66
C LEU A 112 -8.74 -1.46 4.40
N CYS A 113 -9.60 -1.38 5.43
CA CYS A 113 -10.84 -0.63 5.39
C CYS A 113 -10.87 0.42 6.49
N GLY A 114 -11.22 1.64 6.13
CA GLY A 114 -11.58 2.71 7.06
C GLY A 114 -13.06 3.07 6.89
N VAL A 115 -13.76 3.23 8.01
CA VAL A 115 -15.18 3.63 8.05
C VAL A 115 -15.31 5.02 8.65
N MET A 116 -15.88 5.96 7.91
CA MET A 116 -16.19 7.30 8.45
C MET A 116 -17.30 7.18 9.51
N PRO A 117 -17.27 8.04 10.56
CA PRO A 117 -18.38 8.10 11.51
C PRO A 117 -19.71 8.23 10.78
N GLY A 118 -20.72 7.51 11.25
CA GLY A 118 -22.11 7.69 10.80
C GLY A 118 -22.67 9.04 11.25
N GLU A 119 -23.82 9.45 10.69
CA GLU A 119 -24.56 10.57 11.26
C GLU A 119 -25.01 10.17 12.67
N THR A 120 -24.68 11.02 13.64
CA THR A 120 -25.22 10.86 15.00
C THR A 120 -26.72 11.10 14.91
N ALA A 121 -27.48 10.06 15.18
CA ALA A 121 -28.94 10.18 15.22
C ALA A 121 -29.39 11.12 16.35
#